data_ae7ee7d086045d1c060fcf6dfa71c23c
#
_entry.id   ae7ee7d086045d1c060fcf6dfa71c23c
#
_cell.length_a   1.000
_cell.length_b   1.000
_cell.length_c   1.000
_cell.angle_alpha   90.00
_cell.angle_beta   90.00
_cell.angle_gamma   90.00
#
_symmetry.space_group_name_H-M   'P 1'
#
loop_
_entity.id
_entity.type
_entity.pdbx_description
1 polymer ?
#
loop_
_entity_poly.entity_id
_entity_poly.type
_entity_poly.pdbx_seq_one_letter_code
_entity_poly.pdbx_strand_id
1 'polypeptide(L)'
;AVWRTDPAVSGAANCVGDIGTHIENYVHYVTGLKIKRLIATTNKYGKALDLNANIIVEYENGVNGAYWCSQVAAGHYNGLAVRVYGDKGALEWAQEDPEHLRYTPMDGATQVLARGTGCIKEKAAAQGRLPSGHPEGLVTAFANIYRNYVSALVALKNGGDASGYDYPHV
;
A
#
# COMPACT_ATOMS: atom_id res chain seq x y z
N ALA A 1 -19.72 -0.57 -11.03
CA ALA A 1 -20.99 -0.50 -10.34
C ALA A 1 -21.49 0.94 -10.32
N VAL A 2 -22.77 1.18 -10.62
CA VAL A 2 -23.35 2.54 -10.77
C VAL A 2 -23.24 3.36 -9.47
N TRP A 3 -23.38 2.72 -8.32
CA TRP A 3 -23.33 3.38 -7.01
C TRP A 3 -21.99 4.09 -6.70
N ARG A 4 -20.86 3.58 -7.23
CA ARG A 4 -19.53 4.17 -6.99
C ARG A 4 -19.37 5.57 -7.57
N THR A 5 -20.14 5.92 -8.60
CA THR A 5 -20.12 7.25 -9.25
C THR A 5 -21.27 8.15 -8.80
N ASP A 6 -22.08 7.70 -7.83
CA ASP A 6 -23.18 8.47 -7.25
C ASP A 6 -22.69 9.19 -5.98
N PRO A 7 -22.61 10.54 -5.96
CA PRO A 7 -22.17 11.30 -4.80
C PRO A 7 -23.03 11.08 -3.55
N ALA A 8 -24.31 10.75 -3.71
CA ALA A 8 -25.20 10.49 -2.58
C ALA A 8 -24.86 9.20 -1.83
N VAL A 9 -24.17 8.27 -2.49
CA VAL A 9 -23.81 6.97 -1.93
C VAL A 9 -22.29 6.90 -1.63
N SER A 10 -21.46 7.39 -2.55
CA SER A 10 -19.98 7.30 -2.45
C SER A 10 -19.33 8.54 -1.80
N GLY A 11 -20.09 9.61 -1.54
CA GLY A 11 -19.56 10.83 -0.97
C GLY A 11 -18.79 11.69 -1.99
N ALA A 12 -17.74 12.37 -1.55
CA ALA A 12 -17.09 13.42 -2.32
C ALA A 12 -16.12 12.93 -3.41
N ALA A 13 -15.66 11.69 -3.33
CA ALA A 13 -14.65 11.12 -4.23
C ALA A 13 -14.98 9.67 -4.58
N ASN A 14 -14.52 9.23 -5.76
CA ASN A 14 -14.61 7.84 -6.18
C ASN A 14 -13.21 7.23 -6.30
N CYS A 15 -12.47 7.56 -7.35
CA CYS A 15 -11.15 6.98 -7.60
C CYS A 15 -10.14 7.31 -6.49
N VAL A 16 -10.09 8.56 -6.04
CA VAL A 16 -9.16 8.98 -4.96
C VAL A 16 -9.57 8.33 -3.65
N GLY A 17 -10.87 8.28 -3.34
CA GLY A 17 -11.38 7.67 -2.10
C GLY A 17 -11.19 6.15 -2.06
N ASP A 18 -11.35 5.46 -3.20
CA ASP A 18 -11.24 4.00 -3.31
C ASP A 18 -9.77 3.55 -3.45
N ILE A 19 -9.02 4.14 -4.39
CA ILE A 19 -7.67 3.71 -4.76
C ILE A 19 -6.59 4.60 -4.12
N GLY A 20 -6.79 5.91 -4.11
CA GLY A 20 -5.81 6.86 -3.59
C GLY A 20 -5.49 6.64 -2.12
N THR A 21 -6.47 6.25 -1.31
CA THR A 21 -6.29 5.90 0.10
C THR A 21 -5.39 4.68 0.30
N HIS A 22 -5.46 3.69 -0.59
CA HIS A 22 -4.56 2.54 -0.55
C HIS A 22 -3.12 2.94 -0.87
N ILE A 23 -2.92 3.84 -1.84
CA ILE A 23 -1.59 4.34 -2.19
C ILE A 23 -0.97 5.06 -1.00
N GLU A 24 -1.70 5.99 -0.38
CA GLU A 24 -1.22 6.77 0.77
C GLU A 24 -0.89 5.85 1.95
N ASN A 25 -1.82 4.99 2.34
CA ASN A 25 -1.63 4.05 3.43
C ASN A 25 -0.40 3.15 3.20
N TYR A 26 -0.25 2.63 1.98
CA TYR A 26 0.88 1.78 1.63
C TYR A 26 2.22 2.52 1.70
N VAL A 27 2.30 3.72 1.12
CA VAL A 27 3.52 4.54 1.17
C VAL A 27 3.85 4.92 2.61
N HIS A 28 2.86 5.37 3.39
CA HIS A 28 3.06 5.68 4.79
C HIS A 28 3.56 4.46 5.59
N TYR A 29 2.94 3.30 5.40
CA TYR A 29 3.30 2.06 6.08
C TYR A 29 4.76 1.63 5.79
N VAL A 30 5.16 1.70 4.51
CA VAL A 30 6.49 1.24 4.08
C VAL A 30 7.60 2.24 4.42
N THR A 31 7.30 3.55 4.38
CA THR A 31 8.32 4.60 4.49
C THR A 31 8.27 5.37 5.81
N GLY A 32 7.14 5.36 6.50
CA GLY A 32 6.87 6.23 7.66
C GLY A 32 6.68 7.70 7.29
N LEU A 33 6.68 8.07 6.00
CA LEU A 33 6.55 9.45 5.57
C LEU A 33 5.12 9.95 5.76
N LYS A 34 4.99 11.21 6.19
CA LYS A 34 3.71 11.90 6.36
C LYS A 34 3.58 13.04 5.38
N ILE A 35 2.44 13.13 4.70
CA ILE A 35 2.17 14.20 3.74
C ILE A 35 2.05 15.52 4.47
N LYS A 36 2.84 16.51 4.05
CA LYS A 36 2.77 17.91 4.49
C LYS A 36 1.81 18.72 3.64
N ARG A 37 1.88 18.56 2.33
CA ARG A 37 1.00 19.22 1.36
C ARG A 37 0.96 18.43 0.06
N LEU A 38 -0.09 18.64 -0.71
CA LEU A 38 -0.26 18.04 -2.02
C LEU A 38 -0.92 19.00 -3.00
N ILE A 39 -0.73 18.70 -4.28
CA ILE A 39 -1.52 19.27 -5.38
C ILE A 39 -2.03 18.11 -6.24
N ALA A 40 -3.28 18.19 -6.69
CA ALA A 40 -3.90 17.13 -7.47
C ALA A 40 -4.67 17.68 -8.66
N THR A 41 -4.69 16.89 -9.73
CA THR A 41 -5.62 17.04 -10.84
C THR A 41 -6.49 15.82 -10.94
N THR A 42 -7.79 16.00 -11.15
CA THR A 42 -8.75 14.91 -11.28
C THR A 42 -9.52 15.01 -12.58
N ASN A 43 -9.91 13.86 -13.14
CA ASN A 43 -10.73 13.79 -14.34
C ASN A 43 -11.99 12.96 -14.06
N LYS A 44 -13.13 13.48 -14.45
CA LYS A 44 -14.46 12.86 -14.24
C LYS A 44 -14.99 12.13 -15.45
N TYR A 45 -14.52 12.47 -16.67
CA TYR A 45 -14.96 11.86 -17.94
C TYR A 45 -16.49 11.78 -18.09
N GLY A 46 -17.18 12.88 -17.78
CA GLY A 46 -18.63 12.97 -17.86
C GLY A 46 -19.41 12.29 -16.71
N LYS A 47 -18.74 11.88 -15.65
CA LYS A 47 -19.38 11.36 -14.42
C LYS A 47 -19.44 12.45 -13.34
N ALA A 48 -20.19 12.19 -12.27
CA ALA A 48 -20.30 13.12 -11.15
C ALA A 48 -19.01 13.15 -10.29
N LEU A 49 -18.36 12.01 -10.13
CA LEU A 49 -17.15 11.85 -9.32
C LEU A 49 -15.92 11.56 -10.20
N ASP A 50 -14.74 11.65 -9.60
CA ASP A 50 -13.45 11.40 -10.22
C ASP A 50 -13.27 9.93 -10.63
N LEU A 51 -12.67 9.72 -11.80
CA LEU A 51 -12.27 8.41 -12.33
C LEU A 51 -10.77 8.28 -12.56
N ASN A 52 -10.05 9.39 -12.47
CA ASN A 52 -8.60 9.45 -12.58
C ASN A 52 -8.07 10.62 -11.77
N ALA A 53 -6.91 10.44 -11.14
CA ALA A 53 -6.21 11.49 -10.44
C ALA A 53 -4.70 11.35 -10.58
N ASN A 54 -4.02 12.50 -10.74
CA ASN A 54 -2.58 12.64 -10.62
C ASN A 54 -2.30 13.57 -9.44
N ILE A 55 -1.47 13.13 -8.51
CA ILE A 55 -1.25 13.79 -7.23
C ILE A 55 0.26 13.91 -7.02
N ILE A 56 0.73 15.13 -6.80
CA ILE A 56 2.10 15.39 -6.35
C ILE A 56 2.05 15.69 -4.87
N VAL A 57 2.87 15.01 -4.09
CA VAL A 57 2.94 15.17 -2.63
C VAL A 57 4.32 15.69 -2.22
N GLU A 58 4.32 16.53 -1.19
CA GLU A 58 5.52 16.89 -0.42
C GLU A 58 5.34 16.35 0.99
N TYR A 59 6.32 15.61 1.46
CA TYR A 59 6.33 15.04 2.80
C TYR A 59 6.97 15.99 3.82
N GLU A 60 6.72 15.76 5.11
CA GLU A 60 7.24 16.61 6.20
C GLU A 60 8.76 16.74 6.20
N ASN A 61 9.48 15.72 5.75
CA ASN A 61 10.94 15.72 5.63
C ASN A 61 11.48 16.37 4.35
N GLY A 62 10.60 16.96 3.51
CA GLY A 62 10.98 17.63 2.26
C GLY A 62 11.11 16.71 1.04
N VAL A 63 10.93 15.40 1.18
CA VAL A 63 10.90 14.47 0.05
C VAL A 63 9.60 14.66 -0.74
N ASN A 64 9.66 14.44 -2.04
CA ASN A 64 8.50 14.51 -2.93
C ASN A 64 8.10 13.12 -3.44
N GLY A 65 6.81 12.95 -3.70
CA GLY A 65 6.24 11.76 -4.31
C GLY A 65 5.22 12.11 -5.38
N ALA A 66 4.93 11.15 -6.23
CA ALA A 66 3.86 11.24 -7.23
C ALA A 66 2.96 10.01 -7.12
N TYR A 67 1.65 10.24 -7.01
CA TYR A 67 0.63 9.20 -7.01
C TYR A 67 -0.22 9.32 -8.27
N TRP A 68 -0.56 8.19 -8.82
CA TRP A 68 -1.54 8.09 -9.87
C TRP A 68 -2.55 7.01 -9.52
N CYS A 69 -3.83 7.33 -9.61
CA CYS A 69 -4.90 6.37 -9.48
C CYS A 69 -5.92 6.55 -10.59
N SER A 70 -6.43 5.44 -11.12
CA SER A 70 -7.37 5.46 -12.24
C SER A 70 -8.27 4.23 -12.22
N GLN A 71 -9.56 4.44 -12.47
CA GLN A 71 -10.55 3.37 -12.68
C GLN A 71 -10.84 3.15 -14.17
N VAL A 72 -10.08 3.81 -15.05
CA VAL A 72 -10.25 3.73 -16.52
C VAL A 72 -8.98 3.32 -17.24
N ALA A 73 -7.99 2.82 -16.53
CA ALA A 73 -6.71 2.34 -17.07
C ALA A 73 -6.88 0.91 -17.63
N ALA A 74 -7.38 0.80 -18.84
CA ALA A 74 -7.54 -0.49 -19.49
C ALA A 74 -6.20 -1.25 -19.59
N GLY A 75 -6.24 -2.57 -19.33
CA GLY A 75 -5.04 -3.43 -19.34
C GLY A 75 -4.43 -3.64 -17.95
N HIS A 76 -4.88 -2.92 -16.92
CA HIS A 76 -4.51 -3.16 -15.53
C HIS A 76 -5.71 -3.72 -14.75
N TYR A 77 -5.52 -4.81 -14.03
CA TYR A 77 -6.58 -5.43 -13.23
C TYR A 77 -6.64 -4.85 -11.84
N ASN A 78 -5.51 -4.77 -11.14
CA ASN A 78 -5.36 -3.97 -9.92
C ASN A 78 -4.27 -2.91 -10.10
N GLY A 79 -3.08 -3.30 -10.60
CA GLY A 79 -2.02 -2.39 -10.99
C GLY A 79 -1.36 -1.61 -9.85
N LEU A 80 -1.66 -1.90 -8.57
CA LEU A 80 -0.99 -1.25 -7.45
C LEU A 80 0.50 -1.59 -7.51
N ALA A 81 1.33 -0.57 -7.63
CA ALA A 81 2.77 -0.69 -7.64
C ALA A 81 3.41 0.49 -6.92
N VAL A 82 4.56 0.26 -6.33
CA VAL A 82 5.33 1.30 -5.65
C VAL A 82 6.80 1.23 -6.05
N ARG A 83 7.40 2.41 -6.17
CA ARG A 83 8.84 2.59 -6.31
C ARG A 83 9.31 3.58 -5.28
N VAL A 84 10.36 3.22 -4.55
CA VAL A 84 10.99 4.09 -3.56
C VAL A 84 12.45 4.23 -3.93
N TYR A 85 12.91 5.47 -4.08
CA TYR A 85 14.28 5.81 -4.43
C TYR A 85 14.94 6.52 -3.24
N GLY A 86 16.04 5.97 -2.76
CA GLY A 86 16.82 6.52 -1.65
C GLY A 86 18.28 6.68 -2.04
N ASP A 87 19.07 7.22 -1.12
CA ASP A 87 20.51 7.44 -1.25
C ASP A 87 21.33 6.14 -1.30
N LYS A 88 20.77 5.04 -0.83
CA LYS A 88 21.43 3.72 -0.81
C LYS A 88 20.95 2.77 -1.89
N GLY A 89 19.89 3.13 -2.62
CA GLY A 89 19.31 2.29 -3.66
C GLY A 89 17.82 2.48 -3.82
N ALA A 90 17.20 1.57 -4.57
CA ALA A 90 15.79 1.60 -4.91
C ALA A 90 15.09 0.29 -4.56
N LEU A 91 13.80 0.41 -4.25
CA LEU A 91 12.88 -0.71 -4.07
C LEU A 91 11.72 -0.58 -5.04
N GLU A 92 11.30 -1.69 -5.64
CA GLU A 92 10.11 -1.77 -6.48
C GLU A 92 9.30 -3.01 -6.12
N TRP A 93 7.99 -2.83 -6.00
CA TRP A 93 7.05 -3.91 -5.75
C TRP A 93 5.75 -3.67 -6.51
N ALA A 94 5.10 -4.76 -6.93
CA ALA A 94 3.80 -4.73 -7.59
C ALA A 94 2.86 -5.77 -7.01
N GLN A 95 1.60 -5.42 -6.81
CA GLN A 95 0.59 -6.34 -6.27
C GLN A 95 0.26 -7.50 -7.20
N GLU A 96 0.42 -7.34 -8.50
CA GLU A 96 0.20 -8.41 -9.48
C GLU A 96 1.36 -9.43 -9.53
N ASP A 97 2.50 -9.13 -8.86
CA ASP A 97 3.60 -10.06 -8.57
C ASP A 97 4.04 -9.89 -7.10
N PRO A 98 3.18 -10.25 -6.12
CA PRO A 98 3.37 -9.89 -4.73
C PRO A 98 4.51 -10.67 -4.03
N GLU A 99 4.94 -11.79 -4.61
CA GLU A 99 5.96 -12.67 -4.04
C GLU A 99 7.38 -12.11 -4.18
N HIS A 100 7.59 -11.10 -5.03
CA HIS A 100 8.91 -10.59 -5.37
C HIS A 100 9.05 -9.10 -5.05
N LEU A 101 10.16 -8.77 -4.39
CA LEU A 101 10.62 -7.39 -4.18
C LEU A 101 11.91 -7.19 -4.99
N ARG A 102 11.93 -6.19 -5.86
CA ARG A 102 13.14 -5.79 -6.57
C ARG A 102 13.91 -4.76 -5.72
N TYR A 103 15.16 -5.08 -5.45
CA TYR A 103 16.09 -4.18 -4.76
C TYR A 103 17.27 -3.89 -5.67
N THR A 104 17.57 -2.62 -5.87
CA THR A 104 18.72 -2.16 -6.63
C THR A 104 19.60 -1.30 -5.71
N PRO A 105 20.74 -1.80 -5.22
CA PRO A 105 21.69 -0.95 -4.49
C PRO A 105 22.28 0.11 -5.42
N MET A 106 22.73 1.27 -4.86
CA MET A 106 23.21 2.40 -5.66
C MET A 106 24.35 1.98 -6.62
N ASP A 107 25.26 1.16 -6.16
CA ASP A 107 26.46 0.73 -6.91
C ASP A 107 26.44 -0.78 -7.23
N GLY A 108 25.28 -1.39 -7.41
CA GLY A 108 25.18 -2.82 -7.62
C GLY A 108 24.08 -3.25 -8.56
N ALA A 109 24.11 -4.55 -8.90
CA ALA A 109 23.07 -5.15 -9.74
C ALA A 109 21.73 -5.26 -9.02
N THR A 110 20.64 -5.17 -9.78
CA THR A 110 19.30 -5.44 -9.28
C THR A 110 19.17 -6.87 -8.79
N GLN A 111 18.66 -7.02 -7.58
CA GLN A 111 18.34 -8.29 -6.95
C GLN A 111 16.83 -8.49 -6.90
N VAL A 112 16.36 -9.72 -7.04
CA VAL A 112 14.96 -10.08 -6.82
C VAL A 112 14.90 -10.90 -5.54
N LEU A 113 14.28 -10.34 -4.52
CA LEU A 113 14.10 -10.96 -3.22
C LEU A 113 12.74 -11.65 -3.20
N ALA A 114 12.74 -12.97 -3.01
CA ALA A 114 11.51 -13.74 -2.96
C ALA A 114 11.02 -13.91 -1.51
N ARG A 115 9.72 -13.87 -1.31
CA ARG A 115 9.09 -14.14 -0.02
C ARG A 115 9.48 -15.54 0.50
N GLY A 116 9.62 -15.67 1.80
CA GLY A 116 9.89 -16.95 2.47
C GLY A 116 11.33 -17.45 2.30
N THR A 117 12.24 -16.65 1.74
CA THR A 117 13.68 -16.98 1.65
C THR A 117 14.44 -16.43 2.87
N GLY A 118 15.64 -16.98 3.11
CA GLY A 118 16.47 -16.61 4.26
C GLY A 118 16.98 -15.16 4.29
N CYS A 119 16.80 -14.39 3.22
CA CYS A 119 17.12 -12.96 3.18
C CYS A 119 16.04 -12.07 3.82
N ILE A 120 14.86 -12.62 4.12
CA ILE A 120 13.73 -11.88 4.71
C ILE A 120 13.92 -11.80 6.23
N LYS A 121 13.85 -10.56 6.75
CA LYS A 121 14.01 -10.31 8.20
C LYS A 121 12.79 -10.79 9.00
N GLU A 122 13.00 -11.04 10.30
CA GLU A 122 12.02 -11.62 11.22
C GLU A 122 10.62 -11.03 11.15
N LYS A 123 10.47 -9.69 11.15
CA LYS A 123 9.17 -9.04 11.07
C LYS A 123 8.40 -9.40 9.79
N ALA A 124 9.08 -9.40 8.65
CA ALA A 124 8.45 -9.76 7.38
C ALA A 124 8.22 -11.28 7.29
N ALA A 125 9.17 -12.09 7.75
CA ALA A 125 9.04 -13.55 7.80
C ALA A 125 7.83 -13.99 8.64
N ALA A 126 7.56 -13.33 9.77
CA ALA A 126 6.42 -13.62 10.65
C ALA A 126 5.05 -13.35 9.99
N GLN A 127 4.99 -12.60 8.90
CA GLN A 127 3.74 -12.36 8.14
C GLN A 127 3.46 -13.43 7.10
N GLY A 128 4.47 -14.20 6.69
CA GLY A 128 4.31 -15.36 5.82
C GLY A 128 3.85 -16.59 6.57
N ARG A 129 3.11 -17.46 5.91
CA ARG A 129 2.59 -18.72 6.46
C ARG A 129 3.05 -19.94 5.70
N LEU A 130 3.34 -19.76 4.42
CA LEU A 130 3.77 -20.83 3.54
C LEU A 130 5.28 -20.70 3.25
N PRO A 131 5.96 -21.81 3.01
CA PRO A 131 7.37 -21.77 2.59
C PRO A 131 7.53 -21.09 1.23
N SER A 132 8.77 -20.71 0.90
CA SER A 132 9.11 -20.14 -0.41
C SER A 132 8.63 -21.03 -1.56
N GLY A 133 8.21 -20.43 -2.67
CA GLY A 133 7.67 -21.14 -3.82
C GLY A 133 6.19 -21.54 -3.69
N HIS A 134 5.55 -21.27 -2.56
CA HIS A 134 4.11 -21.47 -2.38
C HIS A 134 3.44 -20.10 -2.33
N PRO A 135 2.63 -19.72 -3.34
CA PRO A 135 2.06 -18.39 -3.42
C PRO A 135 1.19 -18.03 -2.20
N GLU A 136 1.41 -16.85 -1.68
CA GLU A 136 0.54 -16.19 -0.72
C GLU A 136 0.05 -14.87 -1.34
N GLY A 137 -1.00 -14.30 -0.79
CA GLY A 137 -1.52 -13.05 -1.35
C GLY A 137 -2.61 -12.44 -0.49
N LEU A 138 -3.63 -11.88 -1.14
CA LEU A 138 -4.69 -11.09 -0.54
C LEU A 138 -5.35 -11.77 0.67
N VAL A 139 -5.67 -13.07 0.58
CA VAL A 139 -6.32 -13.80 1.68
C VAL A 139 -5.42 -13.86 2.91
N THR A 140 -4.12 -14.12 2.73
CA THR A 140 -3.16 -14.15 3.83
C THR A 140 -2.96 -12.76 4.43
N ALA A 141 -2.91 -11.72 3.61
CA ALA A 141 -2.80 -10.33 4.05
C ALA A 141 -4.00 -9.93 4.94
N PHE A 142 -5.23 -10.19 4.49
CA PHE A 142 -6.42 -9.95 5.31
C PHE A 142 -6.42 -10.77 6.60
N ALA A 143 -6.04 -12.05 6.54
CA ALA A 143 -5.95 -12.88 7.73
C ALA A 143 -4.94 -12.34 8.75
N ASN A 144 -3.85 -11.69 8.30
CA ASN A 144 -2.88 -11.05 9.18
C ASN A 144 -3.45 -9.80 9.87
N ILE A 145 -4.24 -8.98 9.17
CA ILE A 145 -4.94 -7.84 9.77
C ILE A 145 -5.85 -8.30 10.90
N TYR A 146 -6.72 -9.30 10.64
CA TYR A 146 -7.61 -9.85 11.67
C TYR A 146 -6.84 -10.47 12.84
N ARG A 147 -5.76 -11.20 12.57
CA ARG A 147 -4.91 -11.76 13.62
C ARG A 147 -4.35 -10.66 14.53
N ASN A 148 -3.78 -9.62 13.95
CA ASN A 148 -3.18 -8.53 14.71
C ASN A 148 -4.24 -7.79 15.53
N TYR A 149 -5.41 -7.50 14.93
CA TYR A 149 -6.52 -6.86 15.62
C TYR A 149 -7.03 -7.70 16.82
N VAL A 150 -7.28 -8.97 16.61
CA VAL A 150 -7.72 -9.87 17.70
C VAL A 150 -6.66 -9.99 18.78
N SER A 151 -5.38 -10.07 18.42
CA SER A 151 -4.28 -10.12 19.40
C SER A 151 -4.21 -8.85 20.23
N ALA A 152 -4.40 -7.66 19.61
CA ALA A 152 -4.48 -6.40 20.32
C ALA A 152 -5.65 -6.36 21.31
N LEU A 153 -6.85 -6.81 20.89
CA LEU A 153 -8.02 -6.89 21.76
C LEU A 153 -7.79 -7.84 22.96
N VAL A 154 -7.17 -8.98 22.74
CA VAL A 154 -6.83 -9.94 23.80
C VAL A 154 -5.83 -9.34 24.78
N ALA A 155 -4.81 -8.64 24.29
CA ALA A 155 -3.86 -7.94 25.15
C ALA A 155 -4.55 -6.90 26.03
N LEU A 156 -5.38 -6.03 25.45
CA LEU A 156 -6.15 -5.01 26.19
C LEU A 156 -7.10 -5.64 27.22
N LYS A 157 -7.81 -6.69 26.84
CA LYS A 157 -8.73 -7.41 27.77
C LYS A 157 -8.00 -7.99 28.98
N ASN A 158 -6.75 -8.37 28.81
CA ASN A 158 -5.91 -8.92 29.88
C ASN A 158 -5.09 -7.85 30.64
N GLY A 159 -5.39 -6.55 30.42
CA GLY A 159 -4.69 -5.43 31.07
C GLY A 159 -3.30 -5.15 30.51
N GLY A 160 -2.95 -5.70 29.35
CA GLY A 160 -1.68 -5.48 28.64
C GLY A 160 -1.72 -4.31 27.66
N ASP A 161 -0.62 -4.12 26.95
CA ASP A 161 -0.43 -3.08 25.94
C ASP A 161 -0.68 -3.60 24.52
N ALA A 162 -1.42 -2.84 23.71
CA ALA A 162 -1.72 -3.15 22.31
C ALA A 162 -0.76 -2.46 21.32
N SER A 163 0.15 -1.60 21.75
CA SER A 163 1.04 -0.81 20.87
C SER A 163 2.00 -1.66 20.02
N GLY A 164 2.25 -2.90 20.43
CA GLY A 164 3.07 -3.86 19.68
C GLY A 164 2.37 -4.52 18.49
N TYR A 165 1.07 -4.30 18.32
CA TYR A 165 0.29 -4.91 17.24
C TYR A 165 -0.03 -3.88 16.17
N ASP A 166 0.26 -4.26 14.92
CA ASP A 166 0.02 -3.42 13.75
C ASP A 166 -1.39 -3.70 13.18
N TYR A 167 -2.28 -2.74 13.31
CA TYR A 167 -3.62 -2.74 12.76
C TYR A 167 -4.09 -1.31 12.46
N PRO A 168 -5.00 -1.10 11.50
CA PRO A 168 -5.49 0.25 11.17
C PRO A 168 -6.15 0.93 12.38
N HIS A 169 -5.75 2.17 12.63
CA HIS A 169 -6.37 3.07 13.61
C HIS A 169 -7.24 4.11 12.90
N VAL A 170 -8.23 4.61 13.61
CA VAL A 170 -9.01 5.79 13.18
C VAL A 170 -8.31 7.05 13.63
#